data_a447d55c8112b9b24f0d3a0c135bfefa
#
_entry.id   a447d55c8112b9b24f0d3a0c135bfefa
#
_cell.length_a   1.000
_cell.length_b   1.000
_cell.length_c   1.000
_cell.angle_alpha   90.00
_cell.angle_beta   90.00
_cell.angle_gamma   90.00
#
_symmetry.space_group_name_H-M   'P 1'
#
loop_
_entity.id
_entity.type
_entity.pdbx_description
1 polymer ?
#
loop_
_entity_poly.entity_id
_entity_poly.type
_entity_poly.pdbx_seq_one_letter_code
_entity_poly.pdbx_strand_id
1 'polypeptide(L)'
;MTGCAEVVTHLALLKPRRDLSPDDRQRLIRAFERAIREIPTVRDVRIGRRIVHGAGYEQTAPDTADYLVVIDFNDLAGLQTYLQHPAHDELGERFNQSLSSAVVYDFEAGGMDMLESVP
;
A
#
# COMPACT_ATOMS: atom_id res chain seq x y z
N MET A 1 -22.10 -12.44 15.13
CA MET A 1 -21.59 -12.03 14.54
C MET A 1 -21.14 -11.19 14.46
N THR A 2 -20.63 -11.04 14.54
CA THR A 2 -20.22 -10.10 14.51
C THR A 2 -20.35 -9.33 13.52
N GLY A 3 -20.87 -8.60 13.36
CA GLY A 3 -21.17 -7.69 12.41
C GLY A 3 -20.10 -6.88 11.81
N CYS A 4 -18.93 -7.07 12.22
CA CYS A 4 -17.85 -6.34 11.63
C CYS A 4 -17.40 -7.07 10.40
N ALA A 5 -17.66 -6.49 9.26
CA ALA A 5 -17.10 -7.02 8.03
C ALA A 5 -15.59 -6.87 8.09
N GLU A 6 -14.90 -7.99 8.05
CA GLU A 6 -13.46 -7.98 7.92
C GLU A 6 -13.11 -7.58 6.51
N VAL A 7 -12.05 -6.83 6.37
CA VAL A 7 -11.49 -6.48 5.06
C VAL A 7 -10.06 -6.99 5.00
N VAL A 8 -9.58 -7.21 3.79
CA VAL A 8 -8.17 -7.49 3.56
C VAL A 8 -7.51 -6.18 3.19
N THR A 9 -6.51 -5.79 3.95
CA THR A 9 -5.81 -4.52 3.78
C THR A 9 -4.40 -4.76 3.26
N HIS A 10 -4.13 -4.21 2.11
CA HIS A 10 -2.82 -4.23 1.46
C HIS A 10 -2.14 -2.90 1.76
N LEU A 11 -1.00 -2.96 2.46
CA LEU A 11 -0.30 -1.77 2.91
C LEU A 11 1.08 -1.73 2.31
N ALA A 12 1.43 -0.62 1.70
CA ALA A 12 2.76 -0.42 1.14
C ALA A 12 3.40 0.84 1.70
N LEU A 13 4.62 0.71 2.17
CA LEU A 13 5.45 1.83 2.60
C LEU A 13 6.48 2.08 1.51
N LEU A 14 6.48 3.28 0.95
CA LEU A 14 7.24 3.61 -0.23
C LEU A 14 8.28 4.69 0.05
N LYS A 15 9.51 4.44 -0.42
CA LYS A 15 10.58 5.43 -0.37
C LYS A 15 11.08 5.70 -1.79
N PRO A 16 10.67 6.82 -2.41
CA PRO A 16 11.16 7.17 -3.74
C PRO A 16 12.67 7.39 -3.76
N ARG A 17 13.26 7.15 -4.92
CA ARG A 17 14.66 7.47 -5.15
C ARG A 17 14.86 8.98 -5.08
N ARG A 18 15.99 9.40 -4.53
CA ARG A 18 16.29 10.84 -4.43
C ARG A 18 16.45 11.50 -5.79
N ASP A 19 16.91 10.72 -6.78
CA ASP A 19 17.13 11.20 -8.14
C ASP A 19 15.94 10.95 -9.07
N LEU A 20 14.77 10.68 -8.50
CA LEU A 20 13.58 10.42 -9.29
C LEU A 20 13.22 11.63 -10.14
N SER A 21 13.20 11.43 -11.47
CA SER A 21 12.84 12.50 -12.39
C SER A 21 11.35 12.82 -12.32
N PRO A 22 10.95 14.05 -12.70
CA PRO A 22 9.52 14.37 -12.79
C PRO A 22 8.74 13.45 -13.72
N ASP A 23 9.35 13.01 -14.82
CA ASP A 23 8.71 12.10 -15.76
C ASP A 23 8.48 10.72 -15.14
N ASP A 24 9.47 10.19 -14.45
CA ASP A 24 9.32 8.90 -13.78
C ASP A 24 8.31 8.96 -12.65
N ARG A 25 8.25 10.08 -11.94
CA ARG A 25 7.23 10.32 -10.93
C ARG A 25 5.84 10.27 -11.54
N GLN A 26 5.64 10.93 -12.68
CA GLN A 26 4.35 10.91 -13.36
C GLN A 26 3.98 9.54 -13.87
N ARG A 27 4.96 8.77 -14.36
CA ARG A 27 4.71 7.39 -14.79
C ARG A 27 4.26 6.50 -13.62
N LEU A 28 4.87 6.68 -12.46
CA LEU A 28 4.47 5.95 -11.25
C LEU A 28 3.04 6.30 -10.84
N ILE A 29 2.70 7.59 -10.83
CA ILE A 29 1.35 8.05 -10.49
C ILE A 29 0.33 7.48 -11.46
N ARG A 30 0.61 7.52 -12.76
CA ARG A 30 -0.30 6.98 -13.78
C ARG A 30 -0.49 5.47 -13.64
N ALA A 31 0.57 4.74 -13.28
CA ALA A 31 0.47 3.31 -13.05
C ALA A 31 -0.44 2.99 -11.87
N PHE A 32 -0.35 3.77 -10.78
CA PHE A 32 -1.27 3.66 -9.65
C PHE A 32 -2.71 3.95 -10.05
N GLU A 33 -2.92 5.07 -10.75
CA GLU A 33 -4.27 5.46 -11.18
C GLU A 33 -4.88 4.37 -12.07
N ARG A 34 -4.10 3.81 -12.97
CA ARG A 34 -4.54 2.73 -13.84
C ARG A 34 -4.92 1.49 -13.05
N ALA A 35 -4.07 1.08 -12.11
CA ALA A 35 -4.33 -0.10 -11.29
C ALA A 35 -5.64 0.06 -10.50
N ILE A 36 -5.81 1.22 -9.88
CA ILE A 36 -7.01 1.50 -9.07
C ILE A 36 -8.27 1.55 -9.93
N ARG A 37 -8.17 2.14 -11.12
CA ARG A 37 -9.34 2.28 -12.01
C ARG A 37 -9.71 0.98 -12.70
N GLU A 38 -8.73 0.19 -13.12
CA GLU A 38 -8.99 -0.99 -13.95
C GLU A 38 -9.20 -2.28 -13.18
N ILE A 39 -8.72 -2.35 -11.94
CA ILE A 39 -8.85 -3.59 -11.15
C ILE A 39 -10.13 -3.52 -10.34
N PRO A 40 -11.15 -4.34 -10.69
CA PRO A 40 -12.49 -4.16 -10.12
C PRO A 40 -12.63 -4.58 -8.66
N THR A 41 -11.66 -5.32 -8.12
CA THR A 41 -11.73 -5.80 -6.73
C THR A 41 -11.26 -4.76 -5.72
N VAL A 42 -10.65 -3.67 -6.16
CA VAL A 42 -10.24 -2.59 -5.26
C VAL A 42 -11.49 -1.94 -4.68
N ARG A 43 -11.58 -1.96 -3.34
CA ARG A 43 -12.72 -1.40 -2.63
C ARG A 43 -12.49 0.05 -2.21
N ASP A 44 -11.32 0.32 -1.64
CA ASP A 44 -10.99 1.64 -1.12
C ASP A 44 -9.48 1.84 -1.18
N VAL A 45 -9.06 3.09 -1.35
CA VAL A 45 -7.64 3.44 -1.45
C VAL A 45 -7.38 4.72 -0.68
N ARG A 46 -6.32 4.71 0.11
CA ARG A 46 -5.81 5.93 0.73
C ARG A 46 -4.31 6.02 0.51
N ILE A 47 -3.83 7.24 0.28
CA ILE A 47 -2.40 7.51 0.11
C ILE A 47 -2.04 8.62 1.07
N GLY A 48 -0.94 8.44 1.81
CA GLY A 48 -0.47 9.41 2.77
C GLY A 48 0.98 9.77 2.59
N ARG A 49 1.36 10.94 3.12
CA ARG A 49 2.75 11.36 3.24
C ARG A 49 3.15 11.28 4.71
N ARG A 50 4.39 10.86 4.95
CA ARG A 50 4.90 10.79 6.32
C ARG A 50 4.91 12.17 6.95
N ILE A 51 4.48 12.24 8.19
CA ILE A 51 4.57 13.44 9.03
C ILE A 51 5.67 13.20 10.07
N VAL A 52 6.59 14.16 10.19
CA VAL A 52 7.57 14.18 11.25
C VAL A 52 7.23 15.37 12.15
N HIS A 53 6.99 15.09 13.45
CA HIS A 53 6.45 16.11 14.34
C HIS A 53 7.12 16.12 15.72
N GLY A 54 8.26 15.44 15.89
CA GLY A 54 9.02 15.48 17.12
C GLY A 54 8.68 14.39 18.13
N ALA A 55 7.86 13.40 17.74
CA ALA A 55 7.58 12.29 18.65
C ALA A 55 8.82 11.42 18.87
N GLY A 56 8.99 10.91 20.11
CA GLY A 56 10.15 10.15 20.48
C GLY A 56 10.38 8.89 19.63
N TYR A 57 9.30 8.23 19.22
CA TYR A 57 9.42 7.01 18.39
C TYR A 57 10.00 7.28 17.00
N GLU A 58 10.03 8.54 16.55
CA GLU A 58 10.62 8.87 15.25
C GLU A 58 12.13 8.64 15.22
N GLN A 59 12.77 8.71 16.36
CA GLN A 59 14.23 8.54 16.45
C GLN A 59 14.66 7.10 16.16
N THR A 60 13.80 6.14 16.43
CA THR A 60 14.10 4.73 16.25
C THR A 60 13.36 4.10 15.07
N ALA A 61 12.45 4.86 14.44
CA ALA A 61 11.72 4.36 13.29
C ALA A 61 12.65 4.18 12.09
N PRO A 62 12.56 3.04 11.38
CA PRO A 62 13.36 2.85 10.17
C PRO A 62 13.03 3.89 9.10
N ASP A 63 14.03 4.33 8.36
CA ASP A 63 13.83 5.27 7.26
C ASP A 63 13.44 4.51 5.99
N THR A 64 12.27 3.88 6.01
CA THR A 64 11.78 3.03 4.92
C THR A 64 10.60 3.62 4.16
N ALA A 65 10.09 4.77 4.58
CA ALA A 65 8.86 5.29 3.99
C ALA A 65 8.80 6.81 4.02
N ASP A 66 8.50 7.38 2.86
CA ASP A 66 8.03 8.76 2.73
C ASP A 66 6.53 8.78 2.46
N TYR A 67 6.00 7.68 1.91
CA TYR A 67 4.60 7.57 1.54
C TYR A 67 4.02 6.24 2.01
N LEU A 68 2.71 6.26 2.26
CA LEU A 68 1.90 5.10 2.61
C LEU A 68 0.83 4.92 1.54
N VAL A 69 0.62 3.69 1.10
CA VAL A 69 -0.53 3.32 0.29
C VAL A 69 -1.30 2.24 1.02
N VAL A 70 -2.60 2.44 1.20
CA VAL A 70 -3.49 1.46 1.82
C VAL A 70 -4.59 1.14 0.83
N ILE A 71 -4.72 -0.12 0.46
CA ILE A 71 -5.76 -0.59 -0.44
C ILE A 71 -6.55 -1.67 0.27
N ASP A 72 -7.88 -1.49 0.34
CA ASP A 72 -8.77 -2.46 0.96
C ASP A 72 -9.48 -3.29 -0.10
N PHE A 73 -9.63 -4.58 0.19
CA PHE A 73 -10.37 -5.56 -0.60
C PHE A 73 -11.42 -6.22 0.29
N ASN A 74 -12.50 -6.71 -0.31
CA ASN A 74 -13.53 -7.40 0.45
C ASN A 74 -13.04 -8.72 1.04
N ASP A 75 -12.09 -9.38 0.37
CA ASP A 75 -11.58 -10.68 0.76
C ASP A 75 -10.22 -10.95 0.13
N LEU A 76 -9.63 -12.08 0.50
CA LEU A 76 -8.34 -12.50 -0.03
C LEU A 76 -8.39 -12.72 -1.56
N ALA A 77 -9.49 -13.26 -2.07
CA ALA A 77 -9.62 -13.47 -3.51
C ALA A 77 -9.53 -12.16 -4.28
N GLY A 78 -10.09 -11.08 -3.73
CA GLY A 78 -9.98 -9.74 -4.30
C GLY A 78 -8.56 -9.23 -4.36
N LEU A 79 -7.80 -9.43 -3.29
CA LEU A 79 -6.37 -9.09 -3.27
C LEU A 79 -5.60 -9.92 -4.31
N GLN A 80 -5.86 -11.20 -4.39
CA GLN A 80 -5.17 -12.07 -5.36
C GLN A 80 -5.46 -11.65 -6.80
N THR A 81 -6.70 -11.27 -7.10
CA THR A 81 -7.05 -10.72 -8.41
C THR A 81 -6.25 -9.46 -8.72
N TYR A 82 -6.11 -8.58 -7.74
CA TYR A 82 -5.31 -7.36 -7.87
C TYR A 82 -3.85 -7.69 -8.19
N LEU A 83 -3.25 -8.60 -7.42
CA LEU A 83 -1.83 -8.95 -7.58
C LEU A 83 -1.53 -9.63 -8.91
N GLN A 84 -2.51 -10.30 -9.51
CA GLN A 84 -2.36 -11.02 -10.78
C GLN A 84 -2.73 -10.19 -12.00
N HIS A 85 -3.27 -9.00 -11.80
CA HIS A 85 -3.75 -8.16 -12.90
C HIS A 85 -2.58 -7.51 -13.64
N PRO A 86 -2.67 -7.40 -14.99
CA PRO A 86 -1.61 -6.74 -15.78
C PRO A 86 -1.29 -5.31 -15.33
N ALA A 87 -2.30 -4.56 -14.87
CA ALA A 87 -2.06 -3.21 -14.35
C ALA A 87 -1.18 -3.23 -13.09
N HIS A 88 -1.28 -4.28 -12.27
CA HIS A 88 -0.39 -4.44 -11.11
C HIS A 88 1.03 -4.79 -11.54
N ASP A 89 1.19 -5.60 -12.58
CA ASP A 89 2.52 -5.91 -13.12
C ASP A 89 3.23 -4.64 -13.57
N GLU A 90 2.53 -3.74 -14.26
CA GLU A 90 3.07 -2.46 -14.66
C GLU A 90 3.46 -1.61 -13.44
N LEU A 91 2.62 -1.60 -12.42
CA LEU A 91 2.91 -0.88 -11.18
C LEU A 91 4.19 -1.41 -10.53
N GLY A 92 4.37 -2.73 -10.49
CA GLY A 92 5.58 -3.35 -9.96
C GLY A 92 6.83 -2.93 -10.71
N GLU A 93 6.75 -2.85 -12.04
CA GLU A 93 7.86 -2.35 -12.85
C GLU A 93 8.21 -0.90 -12.50
N ARG A 94 7.20 -0.06 -12.31
CA ARG A 94 7.42 1.33 -11.92
C ARG A 94 8.04 1.44 -10.53
N PHE A 95 7.64 0.56 -9.60
CA PHE A 95 8.26 0.51 -8.28
C PHE A 95 9.76 0.24 -8.40
N ASN A 96 10.15 -0.75 -9.19
CA ASN A 96 11.55 -1.09 -9.38
C ASN A 96 12.37 0.06 -9.96
N GLN A 97 11.77 0.87 -10.82
CA GLN A 97 12.43 1.98 -11.47
C GLN A 97 12.46 3.24 -10.60
N SER A 98 11.47 3.42 -9.75
CA SER A 98 11.22 4.71 -9.09
C SER A 98 11.50 4.73 -7.60
N LEU A 99 11.53 3.56 -6.95
CA LEU A 99 11.66 3.50 -5.49
C LEU A 99 13.00 2.91 -5.09
N SER A 100 13.59 3.48 -4.03
CA SER A 100 14.76 2.89 -3.39
C SER A 100 14.34 1.77 -2.43
N SER A 101 13.11 1.82 -1.93
CA SER A 101 12.57 0.81 -1.00
C SER A 101 11.05 0.75 -1.11
N ALA A 102 10.51 -0.46 -1.03
CA ALA A 102 9.09 -0.69 -0.89
C ALA A 102 8.91 -1.86 0.10
N VAL A 103 8.13 -1.61 1.14
CA VAL A 103 7.81 -2.64 2.14
C VAL A 103 6.31 -2.87 2.08
N VAL A 104 5.91 -4.10 1.83
CA VAL A 104 4.50 -4.44 1.59
C VAL A 104 4.06 -5.50 2.59
N TYR A 105 2.90 -5.26 3.19
CA TYR A 105 2.26 -6.22 4.10
C TYR A 105 0.79 -6.34 3.76
N ASP A 106 0.25 -7.52 4.01
CA ASP A 106 -1.18 -7.78 3.86
C ASP A 106 -1.75 -8.20 5.21
N PHE A 107 -2.92 -7.68 5.55
CA PHE A 107 -3.55 -7.92 6.83
C PHE A 107 -5.02 -8.27 6.66
N GLU A 108 -5.55 -9.10 7.55
CA GLU A 108 -6.98 -9.12 7.81
C GLU A 108 -7.23 -8.01 8.84
N ALA A 109 -8.06 -7.05 8.49
CA ALA A 109 -8.36 -5.91 9.35
C ALA A 109 -9.77 -6.02 9.89
N GLY A 110 -9.91 -5.81 11.18
CA GLY A 110 -11.20 -5.91 11.88
C GLY A 110 -11.17 -5.07 13.14
N GLY A 111 -11.85 -5.54 14.19
CA GLY A 111 -11.90 -4.85 15.45
C GLY A 111 -10.80 -5.28 16.42
N MET A 112 -10.95 -4.86 17.67
CA MET A 112 -9.97 -5.15 18.73
C MET A 112 -9.81 -6.65 19.00
N ASP A 113 -10.83 -7.45 18.67
CA ASP A 113 -10.76 -8.88 18.80
C ASP A 113 -9.66 -9.53 17.94
N MET A 114 -9.18 -8.83 16.92
CA MET A 114 -8.05 -9.31 16.16
C MET A 114 -6.80 -9.53 17.01
N LEU A 115 -6.64 -8.77 18.09
CA LEU A 115 -5.51 -8.91 18.99
C LEU A 115 -5.57 -10.20 19.82
N GLU A 116 -6.73 -10.79 19.96
CA GLU A 116 -6.89 -12.06 20.70
C GLU A 116 -6.28 -13.25 19.96
N SER A 117 -6.07 -13.10 18.65
CA SER A 117 -5.53 -14.16 17.81
C SER A 117 -4.01 -14.12 17.68
N VAL A 118 -3.36 -13.17 18.33
CA VAL A 118 -1.89 -13.04 18.24
C VAL A 118 -1.25 -14.20 18.99
N PRO A 119 -0.36 -14.96 18.34
CA PRO A 119 0.31 -16.09 18.98
C PRO A 119 1.26 -15.67 20.09
#